data_8841ad4f3654a9990384bbd9146a3dd3
#
_entry.id   8841ad4f3654a9990384bbd9146a3dd3
#
_cell.length_a   1.000
_cell.length_b   1.000
_cell.length_c   1.000
_cell.angle_alpha   90.00
_cell.angle_beta   90.00
_cell.angle_gamma   90.00
#
_symmetry.space_group_name_H-M   'P 1'
#
loop_
_entity.id
_entity.type
_entity.pdbx_description
1 polymer ?
#
loop_
_entity_poly.entity_id
_entity_poly.type
_entity_poly.pdbx_seq_one_letter_code
_entity_poly.pdbx_strand_id
1 'polypeptide(L)'
;MASLSFLLGMIPGTEKVETADDQLRADYKAFKDYESSDELKHYLDLEKEVKSNAFKVRKKRMKKAEYKDSEEFQKETEYQVLKKSEKVVWYYKTKKKYPFKEIERWDLTFDEKFNNGKLDESRWMTQNYWGEVSMNEPYAMEDDKSFPTSGGNIEFYDNKARIVTKAQKAEGLVWRSEQGFVREDFDFTSGLISTAKSFKQKYGVFNAKVKMAAGSVAQAFWMVSETMLPHIDVARFENGKLYSNYFWGGGSSPHKSLSKTGGTRYADEYFIYTLEWTPNKLTWKIYGKVFKTQTAGVPQEEMHINFSSNLKKDASEDGLPSAMEIDWVRVFKLKEK
;
A
#
# COMPACT_ATOMS: atom_id res chain seq x y z
N MET A 1 -15.80 1.99 22.01
CA MET A 1 -14.72 1.68 21.06
C MET A 1 -13.38 1.90 21.77
N ALA A 2 -12.45 0.94 21.72
CA ALA A 2 -11.12 1.14 22.27
C ALA A 2 -10.43 2.31 21.52
N SER A 3 -9.64 3.12 22.24
CA SER A 3 -8.92 4.22 21.61
C SER A 3 -7.90 3.67 20.60
N LEU A 4 -7.62 4.40 19.52
CA LEU A 4 -6.62 4.00 18.53
C LEU A 4 -5.25 3.77 19.20
N SER A 5 -4.91 4.57 20.20
CA SER A 5 -3.69 4.41 21.00
C SER A 5 -3.62 3.07 21.75
N PHE A 6 -4.73 2.57 22.27
CA PHE A 6 -4.81 1.25 22.89
C PHE A 6 -4.63 0.12 21.86
N LEU A 7 -5.30 0.25 20.70
CA LEU A 7 -5.16 -0.71 19.61
C LEU A 7 -3.72 -0.79 19.08
N LEU A 8 -3.03 0.35 18.94
CA LEU A 8 -1.65 0.39 18.46
C LEU A 8 -0.64 -0.17 19.47
N GLY A 9 -0.90 -0.04 20.78
CA GLY A 9 -0.08 -0.68 21.82
C GLY A 9 -0.10 -2.21 21.77
N MET A 10 -1.08 -2.81 21.08
CA MET A 10 -1.24 -4.27 20.91
C MET A 10 -0.78 -4.77 19.53
N ILE A 11 -0.30 -3.89 18.66
CA ILE A 11 0.10 -4.24 17.29
C ILE A 11 1.59 -4.55 17.27
N PRO A 12 2.04 -5.64 16.62
CA PRO A 12 3.45 -5.88 16.35
C PRO A 12 4.04 -4.70 15.58
N GLY A 13 5.30 -4.37 15.81
CA GLY A 13 6.01 -3.32 15.06
C GLY A 13 5.95 -3.55 13.55
N THR A 14 6.17 -2.50 12.78
CA THR A 14 6.10 -2.47 11.31
C THR A 14 6.84 -3.64 10.66
N GLU A 15 8.06 -3.91 11.10
CA GLU A 15 8.89 -5.00 10.58
C GLU A 15 8.23 -6.39 10.70
N LYS A 16 7.59 -6.68 11.84
CA LYS A 16 6.88 -7.96 12.03
C LYS A 16 5.67 -8.09 11.11
N VAL A 17 4.96 -7.00 10.87
CA VAL A 17 3.79 -6.98 9.98
C VAL A 17 4.23 -7.22 8.54
N GLU A 18 5.29 -6.56 8.09
CA GLU A 18 5.85 -6.74 6.75
C GLU A 18 6.40 -8.14 6.56
N THR A 19 7.23 -8.62 7.50
CA THR A 19 7.79 -9.98 7.43
C THR A 19 6.68 -11.03 7.32
N ALA A 20 5.58 -10.87 8.05
CA ALA A 20 4.45 -11.79 7.98
C ALA A 20 3.71 -11.71 6.63
N ASP A 21 3.52 -10.52 6.05
CA ASP A 21 2.89 -10.35 4.73
C ASP A 21 3.80 -10.88 3.61
N ASP A 22 5.09 -10.57 3.65
CA ASP A 22 6.07 -11.04 2.67
C ASP A 22 6.20 -12.57 2.72
N GLN A 23 6.22 -13.18 3.92
CA GLN A 23 6.23 -14.63 4.08
C GLN A 23 4.96 -15.27 3.52
N LEU A 24 3.79 -14.68 3.81
CA LEU A 24 2.52 -15.18 3.29
C LEU A 24 2.44 -15.13 1.75
N ARG A 25 3.01 -14.09 1.14
CA ARG A 25 3.12 -13.96 -0.33
C ARG A 25 4.11 -14.96 -0.92
N ALA A 26 5.25 -15.17 -0.26
CA ALA A 26 6.23 -16.18 -0.66
C ALA A 26 5.63 -17.59 -0.57
N ASP A 27 4.91 -17.88 0.50
CA ASP A 27 4.20 -19.15 0.70
C ASP A 27 3.11 -19.37 -0.36
N TYR A 28 2.38 -18.32 -0.72
CA TYR A 28 1.38 -18.38 -1.79
C TYR A 28 2.01 -18.71 -3.14
N LYS A 29 3.11 -18.03 -3.48
CA LYS A 29 3.86 -18.32 -4.70
C LYS A 29 4.35 -19.77 -4.71
N ALA A 30 5.01 -20.20 -3.64
CA ALA A 30 5.50 -21.57 -3.51
C ALA A 30 4.37 -22.61 -3.60
N PHE A 31 3.19 -22.30 -3.04
CA PHE A 31 2.00 -23.15 -3.13
C PHE A 31 1.51 -23.29 -4.59
N LYS A 32 1.43 -22.19 -5.34
CA LYS A 32 1.02 -22.18 -6.74
C LYS A 32 2.05 -22.87 -7.65
N ASP A 33 3.32 -22.60 -7.43
CA ASP A 33 4.41 -23.25 -8.18
C ASP A 33 4.40 -24.78 -7.97
N TYR A 34 4.18 -25.22 -6.73
CA TYR A 34 4.08 -26.64 -6.44
C TYR A 34 2.76 -27.26 -6.95
N GLU A 35 1.63 -26.53 -6.86
CA GLU A 35 0.32 -26.98 -7.39
C GLU A 35 0.37 -27.28 -8.90
N SER A 36 1.19 -26.55 -9.65
CA SER A 36 1.41 -26.74 -11.10
C SER A 36 2.62 -27.62 -11.45
N SER A 37 3.35 -28.15 -10.46
CA SER A 37 4.58 -28.88 -10.70
C SER A 37 4.38 -30.29 -11.22
N ASP A 38 5.33 -30.77 -12.02
CA ASP A 38 5.35 -32.16 -12.47
C ASP A 38 5.52 -33.15 -11.30
N GLU A 39 6.18 -32.73 -10.22
CA GLU A 39 6.35 -33.54 -9.01
C GLU A 39 4.99 -33.85 -8.35
N LEU A 40 4.12 -32.86 -8.19
CA LEU A 40 2.77 -33.08 -7.64
C LEU A 40 1.91 -33.87 -8.61
N LYS A 41 1.99 -33.59 -9.89
CA LYS A 41 1.26 -34.34 -10.92
C LYS A 41 1.64 -35.82 -10.89
N HIS A 42 2.92 -36.14 -10.86
CA HIS A 42 3.41 -37.51 -10.73
C HIS A 42 2.89 -38.20 -9.46
N TYR A 43 2.93 -37.51 -8.32
CA TYR A 43 2.35 -38.04 -7.08
C TYR A 43 0.85 -38.36 -7.23
N LEU A 44 0.07 -37.46 -7.85
CA LEU A 44 -1.36 -37.64 -8.03
C LEU A 44 -1.69 -38.79 -8.98
N ASP A 45 -0.91 -38.96 -10.05
CA ASP A 45 -1.03 -40.07 -10.99
C ASP A 45 -0.72 -41.41 -10.32
N LEU A 46 0.36 -41.47 -9.53
CA LEU A 46 0.68 -42.65 -8.70
C LEU A 46 -0.42 -42.94 -7.67
N GLU A 47 -0.91 -41.91 -6.99
CA GLU A 47 -2.01 -42.06 -6.02
C GLU A 47 -3.26 -42.66 -6.67
N LYS A 48 -3.64 -42.13 -7.85
CA LYS A 48 -4.77 -42.64 -8.63
C LYS A 48 -4.58 -44.07 -9.05
N GLU A 49 -3.38 -44.43 -9.53
CA GLU A 49 -3.06 -45.79 -9.97
C GLU A 49 -3.07 -46.77 -8.79
N VAL A 50 -2.33 -46.51 -7.74
CA VAL A 50 -2.19 -47.38 -6.55
C VAL A 50 -3.53 -47.59 -5.82
N LYS A 51 -4.38 -46.57 -5.81
CA LYS A 51 -5.72 -46.67 -5.19
C LYS A 51 -6.77 -47.33 -6.11
N SER A 52 -6.48 -47.57 -7.39
CA SER A 52 -7.43 -48.12 -8.34
C SER A 52 -7.80 -49.59 -8.02
N ASN A 53 -9.01 -50.00 -8.42
CA ASN A 53 -9.44 -51.39 -8.30
C ASN A 53 -8.56 -52.32 -9.15
N ALA A 54 -8.15 -51.89 -10.33
CA ALA A 54 -7.29 -52.65 -11.23
C ALA A 54 -5.93 -52.99 -10.57
N PHE A 55 -5.31 -52.00 -9.92
CA PHE A 55 -4.06 -52.20 -9.17
C PHE A 55 -4.26 -53.18 -8.00
N LYS A 56 -5.32 -53.01 -7.20
CA LYS A 56 -5.62 -53.93 -6.10
C LYS A 56 -5.85 -55.35 -6.54
N VAL A 57 -6.52 -55.56 -7.70
CA VAL A 57 -6.75 -56.89 -8.27
C VAL A 57 -5.43 -57.50 -8.76
N ARG A 58 -4.57 -56.75 -9.48
CA ARG A 58 -3.26 -57.23 -9.90
C ARG A 58 -2.40 -57.63 -8.70
N LYS A 59 -2.29 -56.76 -7.69
CA LYS A 59 -1.56 -57.07 -6.46
C LYS A 59 -2.04 -58.34 -5.77
N LYS A 60 -3.38 -58.55 -5.69
CA LYS A 60 -3.97 -59.73 -5.04
C LYS A 60 -3.69 -61.05 -5.76
N ARG A 61 -3.43 -60.99 -7.08
CA ARG A 61 -3.15 -62.19 -7.91
C ARG A 61 -1.70 -62.63 -7.84
N MET A 62 -0.78 -61.77 -7.41
CA MET A 62 0.65 -62.07 -7.31
C MET A 62 0.96 -62.81 -6.00
N LYS A 63 1.90 -63.78 -6.04
CA LYS A 63 2.50 -64.34 -4.83
C LYS A 63 3.39 -63.30 -4.15
N LYS A 64 3.62 -63.45 -2.87
CA LYS A 64 4.37 -62.45 -2.06
C LYS A 64 5.80 -62.20 -2.57
N ALA A 65 6.47 -63.23 -3.08
CA ALA A 65 7.81 -63.08 -3.67
C ALA A 65 7.74 -62.29 -4.99
N GLU A 66 6.87 -62.70 -5.91
CA GLU A 66 6.66 -62.05 -7.22
C GLU A 66 6.27 -60.59 -7.10
N TYR A 67 5.47 -60.25 -6.06
CA TYR A 67 5.06 -58.85 -5.79
C TYR A 67 6.26 -57.96 -5.45
N LYS A 68 7.24 -58.43 -4.68
CA LYS A 68 8.39 -57.63 -4.28
C LYS A 68 9.29 -57.22 -5.45
N ASP A 69 9.27 -58.00 -6.52
CA ASP A 69 10.06 -57.76 -7.72
C ASP A 69 9.27 -57.09 -8.86
N SER A 70 7.96 -56.74 -8.58
CA SER A 70 7.06 -56.21 -9.58
C SER A 70 7.07 -54.68 -9.66
N GLU A 71 6.63 -54.14 -10.81
CA GLU A 71 6.37 -52.70 -10.99
C GLU A 71 5.35 -52.18 -9.99
N GLU A 72 4.35 -53.00 -9.64
CA GLU A 72 3.33 -52.62 -8.64
C GLU A 72 3.97 -52.34 -7.28
N PHE A 73 4.97 -53.13 -6.87
CA PHE A 73 5.68 -52.88 -5.62
C PHE A 73 6.53 -51.61 -5.68
N GLN A 74 7.18 -51.35 -6.79
CA GLN A 74 7.95 -50.10 -6.99
C GLN A 74 7.05 -48.88 -6.91
N LYS A 75 5.96 -48.89 -7.66
CA LYS A 75 4.95 -47.78 -7.64
C LYS A 75 4.32 -47.58 -6.29
N GLU A 76 3.96 -48.66 -5.58
CA GLU A 76 3.42 -48.54 -4.24
C GLU A 76 4.43 -47.95 -3.25
N THR A 77 5.68 -48.39 -3.35
CA THR A 77 6.80 -47.91 -2.51
C THR A 77 7.05 -46.43 -2.79
N GLU A 78 7.16 -46.05 -4.05
CA GLU A 78 7.35 -44.67 -4.45
C GLU A 78 6.20 -43.77 -3.96
N TYR A 79 4.93 -44.21 -4.15
CA TYR A 79 3.79 -43.52 -3.64
C TYR A 79 3.86 -43.32 -2.11
N GLN A 80 4.29 -44.35 -1.35
CA GLN A 80 4.38 -44.22 0.12
C GLN A 80 5.50 -43.26 0.55
N VAL A 81 6.58 -43.19 -0.19
CA VAL A 81 7.70 -42.27 0.03
C VAL A 81 7.23 -40.84 -0.27
N LEU A 82 6.65 -40.60 -1.46
CA LEU A 82 6.17 -39.27 -1.86
C LEU A 82 5.07 -38.77 -0.94
N LYS A 83 4.14 -39.62 -0.53
CA LYS A 83 3.05 -39.27 0.40
C LYS A 83 3.56 -38.73 1.74
N LYS A 84 4.76 -39.17 2.17
CA LYS A 84 5.41 -38.74 3.43
C LYS A 84 6.41 -37.61 3.21
N SER A 85 6.65 -37.22 1.96
CA SER A 85 7.58 -36.12 1.67
C SER A 85 7.09 -34.81 2.29
N GLU A 86 8.02 -33.98 2.71
CA GLU A 86 7.72 -32.68 3.32
C GLU A 86 6.85 -31.81 2.42
N LYS A 87 7.12 -31.80 1.11
CA LYS A 87 6.39 -31.00 0.13
C LYS A 87 4.92 -31.45 -0.01
N VAL A 88 4.67 -32.77 -0.16
CA VAL A 88 3.30 -33.30 -0.27
C VAL A 88 2.53 -33.05 1.02
N VAL A 89 3.13 -33.30 2.18
CA VAL A 89 2.53 -33.05 3.49
C VAL A 89 2.22 -31.57 3.67
N TRP A 90 3.17 -30.69 3.34
CA TRP A 90 2.99 -29.24 3.40
C TRP A 90 1.86 -28.78 2.46
N TYR A 91 1.83 -29.26 1.20
CA TYR A 91 0.81 -28.91 0.23
C TYR A 91 -0.60 -29.23 0.74
N TYR A 92 -0.84 -30.45 1.21
CA TYR A 92 -2.17 -30.83 1.70
C TYR A 92 -2.55 -30.11 2.98
N LYS A 93 -1.61 -29.87 3.89
CA LYS A 93 -1.84 -29.07 5.10
C LYS A 93 -2.22 -27.63 4.74
N THR A 94 -1.50 -27.02 3.82
CA THR A 94 -1.75 -25.65 3.34
C THR A 94 -3.07 -25.57 2.57
N LYS A 95 -3.34 -26.52 1.67
CA LYS A 95 -4.60 -26.62 0.93
C LYS A 95 -5.82 -26.73 1.85
N LYS A 96 -5.71 -27.50 2.92
CA LYS A 96 -6.80 -27.64 3.92
C LYS A 96 -7.06 -26.34 4.68
N LYS A 97 -6.02 -25.61 5.08
CA LYS A 97 -6.13 -24.33 5.79
C LYS A 97 -6.44 -23.16 4.87
N TYR A 98 -5.89 -23.19 3.69
CA TYR A 98 -5.95 -22.21 2.62
C TYR A 98 -5.90 -20.75 3.12
N PRO A 99 -4.75 -20.28 3.61
CA PRO A 99 -4.61 -18.96 4.21
C PRO A 99 -4.55 -17.82 3.17
N PHE A 100 -4.64 -18.12 1.88
CA PHE A 100 -4.35 -17.23 0.77
C PHE A 100 -5.55 -16.48 0.20
N LYS A 101 -6.76 -16.66 0.76
CA LYS A 101 -8.01 -16.10 0.24
C LYS A 101 -7.94 -14.58 0.04
N GLU A 102 -7.31 -13.88 0.97
CA GLU A 102 -7.18 -12.42 0.85
C GLU A 102 -6.16 -12.01 -0.23
N ILE A 103 -5.05 -12.76 -0.38
CA ILE A 103 -4.07 -12.48 -1.45
C ILE A 103 -4.69 -12.74 -2.83
N GLU A 104 -5.47 -13.79 -2.98
CA GLU A 104 -6.10 -14.12 -4.26
C GLU A 104 -7.17 -13.14 -4.71
N ARG A 105 -7.76 -12.39 -3.79
CA ARG A 105 -8.79 -11.40 -4.11
C ARG A 105 -8.25 -10.18 -4.83
N TRP A 106 -6.95 -9.92 -4.74
CA TRP A 106 -6.36 -8.66 -5.11
C TRP A 106 -5.29 -8.80 -6.19
N ASP A 107 -5.38 -7.99 -7.23
CA ASP A 107 -4.32 -7.79 -8.22
C ASP A 107 -3.51 -6.56 -7.84
N LEU A 108 -2.18 -6.69 -7.84
CA LEU A 108 -1.26 -5.57 -7.63
C LEU A 108 -1.25 -4.70 -8.90
N THR A 109 -1.72 -3.47 -8.80
CA THR A 109 -1.85 -2.53 -9.92
C THR A 109 -0.79 -1.44 -9.92
N PHE A 110 -0.21 -1.14 -8.75
CA PHE A 110 0.89 -0.20 -8.59
C PHE A 110 1.82 -0.67 -7.48
N ASP A 111 3.13 -0.71 -7.77
CA ASP A 111 4.20 -1.04 -6.78
C ASP A 111 5.37 -0.08 -6.99
N GLU A 112 5.69 0.70 -5.97
CA GLU A 112 6.82 1.62 -5.95
C GLU A 112 7.64 1.41 -4.69
N LYS A 113 8.96 1.31 -4.83
CA LYS A 113 9.90 1.04 -3.73
C LYS A 113 10.98 2.11 -3.57
N PHE A 114 11.02 3.10 -4.47
CA PHE A 114 12.00 4.20 -4.48
C PHE A 114 13.48 3.78 -4.41
N ASN A 115 13.80 2.56 -4.80
CA ASN A 115 15.13 1.95 -4.65
C ASN A 115 16.13 2.30 -5.76
N ASN A 116 15.75 3.18 -6.70
CA ASN A 116 16.59 3.59 -7.82
C ASN A 116 17.44 4.86 -7.52
N GLY A 117 17.33 5.41 -6.32
CA GLY A 117 18.06 6.62 -5.92
C GLY A 117 17.62 7.90 -6.62
N LYS A 118 16.55 7.84 -7.41
CA LYS A 118 15.93 8.98 -8.10
C LYS A 118 14.44 8.74 -8.32
N LEU A 119 13.69 9.82 -8.54
CA LEU A 119 12.29 9.73 -8.89
C LEU A 119 12.13 9.18 -10.32
N ASP A 120 11.20 8.27 -10.49
CA ASP A 120 10.76 7.84 -11.82
C ASP A 120 9.73 8.84 -12.34
N GLU A 121 10.18 9.77 -13.19
CA GLU A 121 9.34 10.85 -13.75
C GLU A 121 8.24 10.32 -14.68
N SER A 122 8.35 9.09 -15.17
CA SER A 122 7.26 8.44 -15.91
C SER A 122 6.10 8.04 -15.01
N ARG A 123 6.34 7.92 -13.69
CA ARG A 123 5.36 7.52 -12.69
C ARG A 123 4.95 8.65 -11.76
N TRP A 124 5.86 9.57 -11.46
CA TRP A 124 5.66 10.63 -10.49
C TRP A 124 5.94 12.00 -11.10
N MET A 125 4.99 12.90 -10.96
CA MET A 125 5.21 14.33 -11.16
C MET A 125 5.50 15.01 -9.82
N THR A 126 6.18 16.15 -9.86
CA THR A 126 6.64 16.87 -8.66
C THR A 126 5.87 18.16 -8.36
N GLN A 127 4.68 18.28 -8.91
CA GLN A 127 3.80 19.42 -8.70
C GLN A 127 2.33 19.00 -8.72
N ASN A 128 1.45 19.88 -8.31
CA ASN A 128 0.02 19.65 -8.39
C ASN A 128 -0.44 19.48 -9.84
N TYR A 129 -1.36 18.54 -10.08
CA TYR A 129 -1.93 18.29 -11.41
C TYR A 129 -2.44 19.57 -12.07
N TRP A 130 -3.15 20.41 -11.33
CA TRP A 130 -3.71 21.67 -11.86
C TRP A 130 -2.64 22.71 -12.21
N GLY A 131 -1.53 22.75 -11.48
CA GLY A 131 -0.38 23.57 -11.82
C GLY A 131 0.21 23.17 -13.16
N GLU A 132 0.46 21.89 -13.33
CA GLU A 132 1.00 21.32 -14.58
C GLU A 132 0.08 21.57 -15.79
N VAL A 133 -1.23 21.28 -15.65
CA VAL A 133 -2.18 21.35 -16.76
C VAL A 133 -2.52 22.79 -17.15
N SER A 134 -2.63 23.67 -16.15
CA SER A 134 -3.11 25.05 -16.36
C SER A 134 -1.98 26.05 -16.59
N MET A 135 -0.80 25.85 -15.98
CA MET A 135 0.23 26.87 -15.92
C MET A 135 1.64 26.35 -16.22
N ASN A 136 1.82 25.05 -16.26
CA ASN A 136 3.12 24.39 -16.41
C ASN A 136 4.16 24.79 -15.34
N GLU A 137 3.70 25.22 -14.17
CA GLU A 137 4.55 25.53 -13.02
C GLU A 137 3.84 25.19 -11.69
N PRO A 138 4.60 24.90 -10.63
CA PRO A 138 4.04 24.66 -9.29
C PRO A 138 3.45 25.94 -8.71
N TYR A 139 2.52 25.76 -7.76
CA TYR A 139 1.97 26.87 -7.00
C TYR A 139 1.72 26.47 -5.55
N ALA A 140 1.79 27.45 -4.66
CA ALA A 140 1.40 27.33 -3.28
C ALA A 140 -0.08 27.70 -3.12
N MET A 141 -0.70 27.17 -2.06
CA MET A 141 -2.05 27.62 -1.63
C MET A 141 -1.93 28.86 -0.75
N GLU A 142 -3.01 29.61 -0.61
CA GLU A 142 -3.06 30.84 0.17
C GLU A 142 -2.60 30.71 1.62
N ASP A 143 -2.79 29.53 2.23
CA ASP A 143 -2.41 29.23 3.59
C ASP A 143 -1.00 28.58 3.72
N ASP A 144 -0.29 28.36 2.62
CA ASP A 144 1.08 27.84 2.63
C ASP A 144 2.10 28.96 2.91
N LYS A 145 3.05 28.66 3.80
CA LYS A 145 4.23 29.47 4.09
C LYS A 145 5.44 29.04 3.29
N SER A 146 5.41 27.80 2.77
CA SER A 146 6.46 27.21 1.96
C SER A 146 6.02 27.04 0.51
N PHE A 147 6.94 27.25 -0.43
CA PHE A 147 6.71 27.06 -1.87
C PHE A 147 7.04 25.63 -2.29
N PRO A 148 6.13 24.88 -2.93
CA PRO A 148 6.40 23.55 -3.45
C PRO A 148 7.25 23.64 -4.71
N THR A 149 8.52 23.23 -4.63
CA THR A 149 9.42 23.24 -5.79
C THR A 149 9.14 22.07 -6.74
N SER A 150 9.53 22.23 -8.03
CA SER A 150 9.49 21.16 -9.02
C SER A 150 10.63 20.15 -8.82
N GLY A 151 10.57 19.35 -7.76
CA GLY A 151 11.54 18.29 -7.45
C GLY A 151 12.73 18.70 -6.58
N GLY A 152 13.02 20.00 -6.39
CA GLY A 152 14.17 20.45 -5.58
C GLY A 152 14.11 20.09 -4.10
N ASN A 153 12.95 19.63 -3.62
CA ASN A 153 12.72 19.17 -2.26
C ASN A 153 12.46 17.65 -2.17
N ILE A 154 12.75 16.90 -3.26
CA ILE A 154 12.70 15.45 -3.27
C ILE A 154 14.12 14.91 -3.19
N GLU A 155 14.41 14.20 -2.13
CA GLU A 155 15.70 13.59 -1.85
C GLU A 155 15.56 12.07 -1.77
N PHE A 156 16.67 11.34 -1.93
CA PHE A 156 16.71 9.89 -1.80
C PHE A 156 17.80 9.51 -0.81
N TYR A 157 17.43 8.67 0.15
CA TYR A 157 18.34 8.14 1.15
C TYR A 157 17.90 6.74 1.54
N ASP A 158 18.86 5.82 1.63
CA ASP A 158 18.61 4.43 2.08
C ASP A 158 17.43 3.76 1.34
N ASN A 159 17.41 3.89 0.00
CA ASN A 159 16.35 3.37 -0.87
C ASN A 159 14.93 3.87 -0.53
N LYS A 160 14.81 5.10 -0.06
CA LYS A 160 13.55 5.75 0.28
C LYS A 160 13.48 7.13 -0.35
N ALA A 161 12.28 7.56 -0.73
CA ALA A 161 12.04 8.94 -1.10
C ALA A 161 11.82 9.79 0.16
N ARG A 162 12.39 10.99 0.17
CA ARG A 162 12.22 11.99 1.23
C ARG A 162 11.66 13.27 0.62
N ILE A 163 10.55 13.75 1.15
CA ILE A 163 9.97 15.03 0.80
C ILE A 163 10.33 16.02 1.91
N VAL A 164 11.17 16.98 1.59
CA VAL A 164 11.81 17.86 2.59
C VAL A 164 11.20 19.25 2.56
N THR A 165 10.80 19.73 3.72
CA THR A 165 10.46 21.15 3.95
C THR A 165 11.64 21.81 4.64
N LYS A 166 12.18 22.91 4.08
CA LYS A 166 13.43 23.54 4.56
C LYS A 166 13.42 25.05 4.39
N ALA A 167 14.25 25.74 5.18
CA ALA A 167 14.54 27.15 5.02
C ALA A 167 15.37 27.35 3.73
N GLN A 168 14.75 27.90 2.71
CA GLN A 168 15.35 28.18 1.41
C GLN A 168 14.47 29.19 0.70
N LYS A 169 15.06 30.31 0.24
CA LYS A 169 14.32 31.32 -0.50
C LYS A 169 13.90 30.81 -1.89
N ALA A 170 12.68 31.15 -2.27
CA ALA A 170 12.12 30.88 -3.59
C ALA A 170 11.13 31.99 -3.97
N GLU A 171 10.91 32.18 -5.25
CA GLU A 171 9.82 32.98 -5.81
C GLU A 171 8.88 32.03 -6.56
N GLY A 172 7.57 32.22 -6.44
CA GLY A 172 6.62 31.37 -7.16
C GLY A 172 5.18 31.81 -7.08
N LEU A 173 4.30 31.07 -7.74
CA LEU A 173 2.87 31.36 -7.78
C LEU A 173 2.17 30.94 -6.49
N VAL A 174 1.22 31.77 -6.05
CA VAL A 174 0.28 31.46 -4.96
C VAL A 174 -1.14 31.60 -5.49
N TRP A 175 -1.97 30.60 -5.23
CA TRP A 175 -3.41 30.72 -5.45
C TRP A 175 -4.04 31.49 -4.29
N ARG A 176 -4.68 32.62 -4.59
CA ARG A 176 -5.48 33.42 -3.66
C ARG A 176 -6.92 33.44 -4.09
N SER A 177 -7.84 33.22 -3.15
CA SER A 177 -9.27 33.10 -3.43
C SER A 177 -9.88 34.35 -4.10
N GLU A 178 -9.36 35.54 -3.79
CA GLU A 178 -9.89 36.81 -4.32
C GLU A 178 -9.15 37.36 -5.55
N GLN A 179 -7.87 36.94 -5.72
CA GLN A 179 -6.97 37.55 -6.72
C GLN A 179 -6.53 36.58 -7.83
N GLY A 180 -6.83 35.27 -7.65
CA GLY A 180 -6.28 34.24 -8.53
C GLY A 180 -4.81 33.96 -8.24
N PHE A 181 -4.02 33.72 -9.28
CA PHE A 181 -2.59 33.45 -9.16
C PHE A 181 -1.77 34.72 -9.13
N VAL A 182 -0.99 34.91 -8.08
CA VAL A 182 -0.05 36.02 -7.88
C VAL A 182 1.35 35.47 -7.58
N ARG A 183 2.41 36.22 -7.94
CA ARG A 183 3.78 35.85 -7.59
C ARG A 183 4.16 36.43 -6.23
N GLU A 184 4.81 35.62 -5.42
CA GLU A 184 5.28 35.99 -4.08
C GLU A 184 6.64 35.39 -3.77
N ASP A 185 7.35 36.03 -2.85
CA ASP A 185 8.60 35.54 -2.27
C ASP A 185 8.30 34.62 -1.07
N PHE A 186 9.07 33.55 -0.96
CA PHE A 186 9.00 32.58 0.12
C PHE A 186 10.36 32.43 0.78
N ASP A 187 10.39 32.33 2.11
CA ASP A 187 11.59 32.00 2.90
C ASP A 187 11.79 30.50 3.06
N PHE A 188 10.78 29.70 2.69
CA PHE A 188 10.76 28.24 2.85
C PHE A 188 10.36 27.55 1.56
N THR A 189 10.94 26.37 1.33
CA THR A 189 10.53 25.49 0.25
C THR A 189 9.99 24.17 0.79
N SER A 190 9.18 23.51 -0.03
CA SER A 190 8.49 22.27 0.27
C SER A 190 8.44 21.36 -0.97
N GLY A 191 7.86 20.17 -0.85
CA GLY A 191 7.77 19.23 -1.95
C GLY A 191 6.48 18.46 -1.99
N LEU A 192 6.20 17.95 -3.19
CA LEU A 192 5.07 17.09 -3.49
C LEU A 192 5.46 16.10 -4.57
N ILE A 193 4.97 14.87 -4.47
CA ILE A 193 4.96 13.91 -5.57
C ILE A 193 3.55 13.39 -5.82
N SER A 194 3.20 13.20 -7.09
CA SER A 194 1.85 12.84 -7.52
C SER A 194 1.85 11.84 -8.67
N THR A 195 0.91 10.91 -8.68
CA THR A 195 0.70 9.97 -9.80
C THR A 195 -0.32 10.46 -10.82
N ALA A 196 -0.74 11.72 -10.75
CA ALA A 196 -1.90 12.22 -11.51
C ALA A 196 -1.85 12.01 -13.02
N LYS A 197 -0.64 11.98 -13.63
CA LYS A 197 -0.46 11.71 -15.06
C LYS A 197 -0.28 10.24 -15.42
N SER A 198 0.13 9.40 -14.47
CA SER A 198 0.58 8.03 -14.73
C SER A 198 -0.36 6.97 -14.20
N PHE A 199 -0.96 7.21 -13.04
CA PHE A 199 -1.77 6.22 -12.36
C PHE A 199 -2.94 6.85 -11.61
N LYS A 200 -4.13 6.38 -11.95
CA LYS A 200 -5.39 6.67 -11.28
C LYS A 200 -6.15 5.37 -11.12
N GLN A 201 -6.86 5.24 -10.03
CA GLN A 201 -7.69 4.05 -9.82
C GLN A 201 -8.95 4.40 -9.05
N LYS A 202 -10.03 3.74 -9.42
CA LYS A 202 -11.28 3.70 -8.67
C LYS A 202 -11.36 2.38 -7.92
N TYR A 203 -11.64 2.45 -6.61
CA TYR A 203 -11.72 1.31 -5.69
C TYR A 203 -10.40 0.55 -5.53
N GLY A 204 -10.32 -0.23 -4.48
CA GLY A 204 -9.17 -1.06 -4.18
C GLY A 204 -8.58 -0.82 -2.80
N VAL A 205 -7.33 -1.21 -2.65
CA VAL A 205 -6.56 -1.05 -1.42
C VAL A 205 -5.32 -0.22 -1.73
N PHE A 206 -5.18 0.92 -1.11
CA PHE A 206 -4.07 1.86 -1.28
C PHE A 206 -3.24 1.83 0.00
N ASN A 207 -2.03 1.33 -0.10
CA ASN A 207 -1.10 1.17 1.02
C ASN A 207 0.15 1.99 0.80
N ALA A 208 0.65 2.63 1.85
CA ALA A 208 2.00 3.19 1.85
C ALA A 208 2.65 3.00 3.22
N LYS A 209 3.95 2.70 3.22
CA LYS A 209 4.80 2.73 4.41
C LYS A 209 5.52 4.05 4.45
N VAL A 210 5.18 4.83 5.46
CA VAL A 210 5.58 6.24 5.58
C VAL A 210 6.04 6.52 7.00
N LYS A 211 7.10 7.33 7.12
CA LYS A 211 7.51 7.99 8.35
C LYS A 211 7.27 9.49 8.21
N MET A 212 6.46 10.06 9.08
CA MET A 212 6.19 11.48 9.17
C MET A 212 6.96 12.06 10.36
N ALA A 213 7.63 13.19 10.17
CA ALA A 213 8.42 13.81 11.22
C ALA A 213 7.52 14.49 12.26
N ALA A 214 8.00 14.51 13.52
CA ALA A 214 7.38 15.35 14.54
C ALA A 214 7.52 16.84 14.16
N GLY A 215 6.64 17.69 14.69
CA GLY A 215 6.67 19.13 14.48
C GLY A 215 5.40 19.68 13.85
N SER A 216 5.53 20.89 13.31
CA SER A 216 4.39 21.67 12.78
C SER A 216 4.21 21.53 11.27
N VAL A 217 5.20 20.95 10.57
CA VAL A 217 5.10 20.73 9.12
C VAL A 217 3.98 19.74 8.82
N ALA A 218 3.08 20.13 7.93
CA ALA A 218 2.00 19.25 7.46
C ALA A 218 2.55 18.24 6.46
N GLN A 219 2.50 16.97 6.81
CA GLN A 219 2.97 15.85 5.98
C GLN A 219 1.80 14.92 5.71
N ALA A 220 1.56 14.57 4.44
CA ALA A 220 0.36 13.84 4.07
C ALA A 220 0.58 12.82 2.95
N PHE A 221 -0.02 11.64 3.15
CA PHE A 221 -0.42 10.70 2.12
C PHE A 221 -1.90 10.91 1.84
N TRP A 222 -2.24 11.34 0.64
CA TRP A 222 -3.60 11.73 0.29
C TRP A 222 -3.96 11.37 -1.16
N MET A 223 -5.25 11.35 -1.43
CA MET A 223 -5.80 11.04 -2.74
C MET A 223 -6.82 12.11 -3.13
N VAL A 224 -6.90 12.38 -4.41
CA VAL A 224 -7.83 13.39 -4.95
C VAL A 224 -8.22 13.05 -6.38
N SER A 225 -9.41 13.49 -6.80
CA SER A 225 -9.83 13.43 -8.20
C SER A 225 -9.28 14.63 -9.01
N GLU A 226 -9.41 14.59 -10.32
CA GLU A 226 -9.02 15.70 -11.19
C GLU A 226 -9.85 16.98 -10.94
N THR A 227 -11.01 16.86 -10.36
CA THR A 227 -11.90 17.98 -10.04
C THR A 227 -11.66 18.58 -8.66
N MET A 228 -10.53 18.25 -7.99
CA MET A 228 -10.14 18.65 -6.63
C MET A 228 -10.99 18.04 -5.50
N LEU A 229 -12.17 17.59 -5.80
CA LEU A 229 -13.06 16.84 -4.92
C LEU A 229 -13.59 15.62 -5.66
N PRO A 230 -13.75 14.47 -5.02
CA PRO A 230 -13.42 14.19 -3.61
C PRO A 230 -11.93 14.23 -3.28
N HIS A 231 -11.61 14.59 -2.02
CA HIS A 231 -10.27 14.61 -1.45
C HIS A 231 -10.24 13.76 -0.19
N ILE A 232 -9.29 12.84 -0.08
CA ILE A 232 -9.13 11.90 1.03
C ILE A 232 -7.72 12.03 1.61
N ASP A 233 -7.59 12.48 2.87
CA ASP A 233 -6.38 12.24 3.64
C ASP A 233 -6.38 10.78 4.11
N VAL A 234 -5.52 9.96 3.53
CA VAL A 234 -5.29 8.60 4.05
C VAL A 234 -4.59 8.68 5.39
N ALA A 235 -3.55 9.53 5.45
CA ALA A 235 -2.88 9.92 6.68
C ALA A 235 -2.27 11.32 6.49
N ARG A 236 -2.57 12.26 7.38
CA ARG A 236 -1.93 13.57 7.46
C ARG A 236 -1.45 13.79 8.88
N PHE A 237 -0.19 14.10 9.06
CA PHE A 237 0.37 14.44 10.36
C PHE A 237 0.76 15.91 10.40
N GLU A 238 0.33 16.60 11.44
CA GLU A 238 0.54 18.03 11.62
C GLU A 238 0.34 18.40 13.10
N ASN A 239 1.21 19.21 13.65
CA ASN A 239 1.09 19.71 15.05
C ASN A 239 0.86 18.57 16.06
N GLY A 240 1.60 17.47 15.96
CA GLY A 240 1.51 16.31 16.86
C GLY A 240 0.20 15.51 16.75
N LYS A 241 -0.55 15.65 15.67
CA LYS A 241 -1.83 14.97 15.46
C LYS A 241 -1.90 14.29 14.12
N LEU A 242 -2.46 13.08 14.10
CA LEU A 242 -2.79 12.34 12.89
C LEU A 242 -4.24 12.64 12.49
N TYR A 243 -4.42 13.06 11.25
CA TYR A 243 -5.71 13.31 10.63
C TYR A 243 -5.99 12.28 9.54
N SER A 244 -7.28 11.94 9.38
CA SER A 244 -7.79 11.15 8.26
C SER A 244 -9.10 11.78 7.85
N ASN A 245 -9.00 12.81 7.02
CA ASN A 245 -10.12 13.63 6.61
C ASN A 245 -10.67 13.17 5.27
N TYR A 246 -11.93 13.46 5.05
CA TYR A 246 -12.57 13.23 3.77
C TYR A 246 -13.49 14.41 3.44
N PHE A 247 -13.34 14.93 2.22
CA PHE A 247 -14.11 16.04 1.69
C PHE A 247 -14.74 15.60 0.36
N TRP A 248 -16.05 15.91 0.17
CA TRP A 248 -16.77 15.49 -1.04
C TRP A 248 -17.92 16.44 -1.36
N GLY A 249 -18.52 16.28 -2.53
CA GLY A 249 -19.57 17.17 -3.04
C GLY A 249 -18.98 18.36 -3.76
N GLY A 250 -19.83 19.29 -4.18
CA GLY A 250 -19.43 20.49 -4.93
C GLY A 250 -19.93 21.78 -4.27
N GLY A 251 -19.52 22.92 -4.87
CA GLY A 251 -19.93 24.26 -4.43
C GLY A 251 -19.05 24.83 -3.31
N SER A 252 -19.49 25.93 -2.74
CA SER A 252 -18.75 26.72 -1.75
C SER A 252 -18.63 26.04 -0.37
N SER A 253 -19.37 24.96 -0.13
CA SER A 253 -19.41 24.28 1.17
C SER A 253 -19.42 22.75 0.99
N PRO A 254 -18.29 22.12 0.73
CA PRO A 254 -18.22 20.67 0.57
C PRO A 254 -18.59 19.94 1.87
N HIS A 255 -19.15 18.77 1.72
CA HIS A 255 -19.33 17.86 2.85
C HIS A 255 -17.99 17.43 3.39
N LYS A 256 -17.90 17.19 4.69
CA LYS A 256 -16.64 16.75 5.33
C LYS A 256 -16.88 15.68 6.40
N SER A 257 -15.95 14.75 6.50
CA SER A 257 -15.84 13.77 7.57
C SER A 257 -14.44 13.87 8.15
N LEU A 258 -14.31 14.53 9.29
CA LEU A 258 -13.04 14.83 9.92
C LEU A 258 -12.72 13.75 10.97
N SER A 259 -11.48 13.33 11.05
CA SER A 259 -10.97 12.46 12.10
C SER A 259 -9.60 12.96 12.56
N LYS A 260 -9.42 13.05 13.88
CA LYS A 260 -8.22 13.55 14.52
C LYS A 260 -7.86 12.66 15.69
N THR A 261 -6.62 12.17 15.68
CA THR A 261 -6.07 11.36 16.76
C THR A 261 -4.81 12.03 17.28
N GLY A 262 -4.74 12.21 18.62
CA GLY A 262 -3.59 12.84 19.25
C GLY A 262 -2.44 11.87 19.50
N GLY A 263 -1.23 12.42 19.57
CA GLY A 263 -0.05 11.73 20.05
C GLY A 263 1.13 11.71 19.09
N THR A 264 2.30 12.05 19.62
CA THR A 264 3.59 12.03 18.91
C THR A 264 4.03 10.63 18.48
N ARG A 265 3.39 9.57 18.98
CA ARG A 265 3.69 8.18 18.62
C ARG A 265 3.48 7.84 17.13
N TYR A 266 2.85 8.73 16.36
CA TYR A 266 2.67 8.58 14.92
C TYR A 266 3.74 9.35 14.12
N ALA A 267 4.70 9.96 14.80
CA ALA A 267 5.82 10.65 14.20
C ALA A 267 7.11 9.88 14.43
N ASP A 268 8.09 10.13 13.56
CA ASP A 268 9.47 9.62 13.64
C ASP A 268 9.61 8.08 13.55
N GLU A 269 8.52 7.40 13.27
CA GLU A 269 8.42 5.96 13.08
C GLU A 269 7.71 5.62 11.77
N TYR A 270 8.07 4.49 11.16
CA TYR A 270 7.35 4.00 9.97
C TYR A 270 6.05 3.35 10.36
N PHE A 271 4.97 3.76 9.67
CA PHE A 271 3.65 3.13 9.76
C PHE A 271 3.17 2.73 8.37
N ILE A 272 2.41 1.63 8.30
CA ILE A 272 1.68 1.24 7.10
C ILE A 272 0.27 1.80 7.21
N TYR A 273 0.03 2.85 6.43
CA TYR A 273 -1.29 3.46 6.28
C TYR A 273 -2.02 2.84 5.10
N THR A 274 -3.30 2.56 5.28
CA THR A 274 -4.14 1.90 4.28
C THR A 274 -5.46 2.61 4.14
N LEU A 275 -5.87 2.85 2.90
CA LEU A 275 -7.25 3.11 2.53
C LEU A 275 -7.79 1.90 1.75
N GLU A 276 -8.80 1.22 2.29
CA GLU A 276 -9.61 0.27 1.53
C GLU A 276 -10.87 0.99 1.05
N TRP A 277 -11.04 1.04 -0.26
CA TRP A 277 -12.11 1.75 -0.93
C TRP A 277 -12.94 0.77 -1.77
N THR A 278 -14.19 0.61 -1.38
CA THR A 278 -15.20 -0.19 -2.08
C THR A 278 -16.31 0.74 -2.63
N PRO A 279 -17.19 0.28 -3.51
CA PRO A 279 -18.31 1.12 -4.00
C PRO A 279 -19.17 1.76 -2.93
N ASN A 280 -19.24 1.17 -1.74
CA ASN A 280 -20.17 1.57 -0.68
C ASN A 280 -19.46 2.04 0.60
N LYS A 281 -18.12 1.94 0.68
CA LYS A 281 -17.41 2.22 1.93
C LYS A 281 -15.95 2.58 1.71
N LEU A 282 -15.49 3.58 2.45
CA LEU A 282 -14.08 3.87 2.71
C LEU A 282 -13.72 3.32 4.10
N THR A 283 -12.55 2.69 4.22
CA THR A 283 -12.05 2.14 5.48
C THR A 283 -10.58 2.50 5.64
N TRP A 284 -10.26 3.29 6.66
CA TRP A 284 -8.88 3.64 7.01
C TRP A 284 -8.32 2.65 8.01
N LYS A 285 -7.09 2.19 7.77
CA LYS A 285 -6.39 1.23 8.62
C LYS A 285 -4.96 1.68 8.89
N ILE A 286 -4.44 1.30 10.05
CA ILE A 286 -3.02 1.34 10.38
C ILE A 286 -2.62 -0.09 10.75
N TYR A 287 -1.59 -0.64 10.11
CA TYR A 287 -1.19 -2.05 10.23
C TYR A 287 -2.38 -3.03 10.08
N GLY A 288 -3.27 -2.76 9.12
CA GLY A 288 -4.48 -3.57 8.91
C GLY A 288 -5.59 -3.37 9.94
N LYS A 289 -5.38 -2.62 11.02
CA LYS A 289 -6.42 -2.34 12.05
C LYS A 289 -7.27 -1.15 11.65
N VAL A 290 -8.57 -1.38 11.54
CA VAL A 290 -9.57 -0.35 11.20
C VAL A 290 -9.68 0.66 12.32
N PHE A 291 -9.58 1.95 11.99
CA PHE A 291 -9.79 3.03 12.94
C PHE A 291 -10.86 4.04 12.50
N LYS A 292 -11.17 4.12 11.19
CA LYS A 292 -12.22 4.97 10.65
C LYS A 292 -12.93 4.27 9.51
N THR A 293 -14.23 4.50 9.38
CA THR A 293 -15.04 4.09 8.22
C THR A 293 -15.95 5.23 7.79
N GLN A 294 -16.29 5.29 6.49
CA GLN A 294 -17.18 6.25 5.89
C GLN A 294 -18.05 5.57 4.85
N THR A 295 -19.35 5.79 4.89
CA THR A 295 -20.32 5.20 3.95
C THR A 295 -21.13 6.24 3.18
N ALA A 296 -21.17 7.49 3.66
CA ALA A 296 -21.81 8.58 2.94
C ALA A 296 -20.84 9.22 1.94
N GLY A 297 -21.35 9.52 0.74
CA GLY A 297 -20.61 10.23 -0.30
C GLY A 297 -19.40 9.50 -0.84
N VAL A 298 -19.36 8.17 -0.78
CA VAL A 298 -18.21 7.38 -1.25
C VAL A 298 -17.89 7.72 -2.71
N PRO A 299 -16.61 8.03 -3.06
CA PRO A 299 -16.24 8.44 -4.41
C PRO A 299 -16.61 7.37 -5.45
N GLN A 300 -17.06 7.81 -6.63
CA GLN A 300 -17.41 6.96 -7.76
C GLN A 300 -16.56 7.25 -9.01
N GLU A 301 -15.51 8.02 -8.85
CA GLU A 301 -14.56 8.42 -9.89
C GLU A 301 -13.14 8.00 -9.54
N GLU A 302 -12.25 7.98 -10.52
CA GLU A 302 -10.85 7.64 -10.30
C GLU A 302 -10.14 8.75 -9.51
N MET A 303 -9.22 8.33 -8.64
CA MET A 303 -8.39 9.24 -7.86
C MET A 303 -6.91 8.88 -8.03
N HIS A 304 -6.05 9.89 -7.95
CA HIS A 304 -4.60 9.73 -7.96
C HIS A 304 -4.01 9.92 -6.58
N ILE A 305 -2.79 9.43 -6.40
CA ILE A 305 -2.05 9.39 -5.15
C ILE A 305 -1.12 10.59 -5.08
N ASN A 306 -1.06 11.19 -3.91
CA ASN A 306 -0.13 12.28 -3.61
C ASN A 306 0.54 12.08 -2.27
N PHE A 307 1.80 12.53 -2.19
CA PHE A 307 2.54 12.73 -0.95
C PHE A 307 3.06 14.16 -0.93
N SER A 308 2.90 14.83 0.19
CA SER A 308 3.34 16.21 0.33
C SER A 308 3.88 16.50 1.73
N SER A 309 4.81 17.46 1.78
CA SER A 309 5.34 18.02 3.02
C SER A 309 5.38 19.53 2.85
N ASN A 310 4.61 20.29 3.62
CA ASN A 310 4.51 21.75 3.48
C ASN A 310 4.35 22.45 4.83
N LEU A 311 4.87 23.66 4.94
CA LEU A 311 4.72 24.53 6.11
C LEU A 311 3.53 25.48 5.91
N LYS A 312 2.62 25.50 6.87
CA LYS A 312 1.46 26.41 6.87
C LYS A 312 1.82 27.76 7.52
N LYS A 313 1.07 28.83 7.23
CA LYS A 313 1.33 30.20 7.71
C LYS A 313 1.34 30.33 9.23
N ASP A 314 0.48 29.56 9.90
CA ASP A 314 0.34 29.56 11.35
C ASP A 314 1.26 28.53 12.05
N ALA A 315 2.06 27.77 11.29
CA ALA A 315 2.94 26.75 11.82
C ALA A 315 4.28 27.32 12.31
N SER A 316 4.84 26.72 13.38
CA SER A 316 6.21 27.01 13.85
C SER A 316 7.23 26.54 12.82
N GLU A 317 8.33 27.28 12.71
CA GLU A 317 9.50 26.95 11.88
C GLU A 317 10.49 26.02 12.60
N ASP A 318 10.23 25.77 13.88
CA ASP A 318 11.10 24.92 14.70
C ASP A 318 11.16 23.49 14.13
N GLY A 319 12.36 22.93 14.10
CA GLY A 319 12.59 21.57 13.60
C GLY A 319 12.78 21.47 12.09
N LEU A 320 12.95 22.61 11.37
CA LEU A 320 13.36 22.56 9.98
C LEU A 320 14.90 22.28 9.87
N PRO A 321 15.36 21.51 8.86
CA PRO A 321 14.56 20.85 7.83
C PRO A 321 13.77 19.66 8.38
N SER A 322 12.52 19.51 7.91
CA SER A 322 11.63 18.41 8.27
C SER A 322 11.35 17.55 7.05
N ALA A 323 11.42 16.24 7.18
CA ALA A 323 11.24 15.31 6.07
C ALA A 323 10.18 14.26 6.33
N MET A 324 9.29 14.06 5.36
CA MET A 324 8.48 12.87 5.23
C MET A 324 9.27 11.81 4.46
N GLU A 325 9.36 10.60 4.97
CA GLU A 325 10.04 9.50 4.29
C GLU A 325 9.03 8.46 3.81
N ILE A 326 9.17 8.01 2.56
CA ILE A 326 8.31 7.02 1.92
C ILE A 326 9.18 5.82 1.54
N ASP A 327 8.89 4.66 2.15
CA ASP A 327 9.61 3.41 1.89
C ASP A 327 9.04 2.73 0.64
N TRP A 328 7.72 2.51 0.61
CA TRP A 328 7.05 1.95 -0.54
C TRP A 328 5.57 2.36 -0.62
N VAL A 329 5.01 2.23 -1.84
CA VAL A 329 3.59 2.42 -2.14
C VAL A 329 3.09 1.20 -2.91
N ARG A 330 1.99 0.59 -2.48
CA ARG A 330 1.35 -0.56 -3.14
C ARG A 330 -0.15 -0.35 -3.27
N VAL A 331 -0.66 -0.51 -4.48
CA VAL A 331 -2.09 -0.43 -4.76
C VAL A 331 -2.58 -1.74 -5.34
N PHE A 332 -3.75 -2.13 -4.91
CA PHE A 332 -4.38 -3.37 -5.34
C PHE A 332 -5.81 -3.10 -5.82
N LYS A 333 -6.23 -3.80 -6.85
CA LYS A 333 -7.60 -3.84 -7.34
C LYS A 333 -8.24 -5.18 -7.02
N LEU A 334 -9.53 -5.20 -6.73
CA LEU A 334 -10.27 -6.44 -6.59
C LEU A 334 -10.28 -7.17 -7.94
N LYS A 335 -9.92 -8.44 -7.95
CA LYS A 335 -10.00 -9.28 -9.16
C LYS A 335 -11.43 -9.33 -9.66
N GLU A 336 -11.59 -9.08 -10.94
CA GLU A 336 -12.84 -9.39 -11.64
C GLU A 336 -13.00 -10.91 -11.72
N LYS A 337 -14.17 -11.40 -11.36
CA LYS A 337 -14.47 -12.85 -11.40
C LYS A 337 -14.76 -13.30 -12.82
#